data_e186e2af6c7aa167b4b5bd19b8b8205a
#
_entry.id   e186e2af6c7aa167b4b5bd19b8b8205a
#
_cell.length_a   1.000
_cell.length_b   1.000
_cell.length_c   1.000
_cell.angle_alpha   90.00
_cell.angle_beta   90.00
_cell.angle_gamma   90.00
#
_symmetry.space_group_name_H-M   'P 1'
#
loop_
_entity.id
_entity.type
_entity.pdbx_description
1 polymer ?
#
loop_
_entity_poly.entity_id
_entity_poly.type
_entity_poly.pdbx_seq_one_letter_code
_entity_poly.pdbx_strand_id
1 'polypeptide(L)'
;TLFPADNIAIYNRKKFIQLGGFDYSIKSKYWQNLDFGLRSWLWGEKTKLTTLLQFSYNEEPINDKTINLDYLRCFLKNGTHKIKNGEAFISNLSFFKFFLNSSCGFLEARRQFRAAKNWVKQNKYKIKIDLETLITQWKD
;
A
#
# COMPACT_ATOMS: atom_id res chain seq x y z
N THR A 1 -4.94 -14.13 1.92
CA THR A 1 -4.86 -12.96 2.81
C THR A 1 -4.18 -11.76 2.14
N LEU A 2 -4.57 -10.56 2.50
CA LEU A 2 -4.00 -9.32 1.94
C LEU A 2 -2.56 -9.10 2.45
N PHE A 3 -2.35 -9.26 3.73
CA PHE A 3 -1.04 -9.10 4.38
C PHE A 3 -0.95 -9.98 5.65
N PRO A 4 0.25 -10.35 6.09
CA PRO A 4 0.42 -11.07 7.34
C PRO A 4 0.21 -10.14 8.54
N ALA A 5 -0.35 -10.67 9.63
CA ALA A 5 -0.46 -9.91 10.87
C ALA A 5 0.93 -9.57 11.42
N ASP A 6 1.11 -8.36 11.92
CA ASP A 6 2.35 -7.85 12.54
C ASP A 6 3.64 -8.10 11.73
N ASN A 7 3.55 -8.21 10.41
CA ASN A 7 4.66 -8.55 9.52
C ASN A 7 5.27 -9.95 9.76
N ILE A 8 4.59 -10.83 10.51
CA ILE A 8 5.09 -12.16 10.81
C ILE A 8 4.75 -13.10 9.65
N ALA A 9 5.76 -13.38 8.84
CA ALA A 9 5.64 -14.24 7.66
C ALA A 9 7.02 -14.70 7.17
N ILE A 10 7.04 -15.69 6.30
CA ILE A 10 8.22 -16.00 5.49
C ILE A 10 8.16 -15.21 4.20
N TYR A 11 9.19 -14.44 3.96
CA TYR A 11 9.32 -13.62 2.76
C TYR A 11 10.35 -14.22 1.80
N ASN A 12 9.98 -14.35 0.53
CA ASN A 12 10.98 -14.57 -0.50
C ASN A 12 11.88 -13.33 -0.60
N ARG A 13 13.15 -13.47 -0.20
CA ARG A 13 14.09 -12.33 -0.10
C ARG A 13 14.21 -11.56 -1.42
N LYS A 14 14.30 -12.25 -2.56
CA LYS A 14 14.43 -11.60 -3.88
C LYS A 14 13.19 -10.74 -4.19
N LYS A 15 11.99 -11.29 -3.99
CA LYS A 15 10.73 -10.56 -4.22
C LYS A 15 10.55 -9.41 -3.23
N PHE A 16 10.90 -9.60 -1.97
CA PHE A 16 10.86 -8.54 -0.96
C PHE A 16 11.72 -7.33 -1.38
N ILE A 17 12.94 -7.57 -1.85
CA ILE A 17 13.84 -6.51 -2.37
C ILE A 17 13.27 -5.87 -3.64
N GLN A 18 12.74 -6.65 -4.57
CA GLN A 18 12.14 -6.14 -5.81
C GLN A 18 10.92 -5.24 -5.55
N LEU A 19 10.14 -5.57 -4.52
CA LEU A 19 9.03 -4.75 -4.03
C LEU A 19 9.48 -3.48 -3.28
N GLY A 20 10.78 -3.36 -2.97
CA GLY A 20 11.35 -2.23 -2.24
C GLY A 20 11.25 -2.32 -0.71
N GLY A 21 10.93 -3.50 -0.16
CA GLY A 21 10.82 -3.73 1.28
C GLY A 21 9.70 -2.92 1.96
N PHE A 22 9.81 -2.72 3.25
CA PHE A 22 8.91 -1.86 4.01
C PHE A 22 9.21 -0.39 3.78
N ASP A 23 8.16 0.44 3.74
CA ASP A 23 8.30 1.90 3.61
C ASP A 23 8.48 2.53 4.99
N TYR A 24 9.72 2.80 5.38
CA TYR A 24 10.05 3.40 6.68
C TYR A 24 9.64 4.88 6.82
N SER A 25 9.12 5.52 5.79
CA SER A 25 8.46 6.81 5.92
C SER A 25 7.10 6.71 6.61
N ILE A 26 6.49 5.52 6.57
CA ILE A 26 5.29 5.15 7.31
C ILE A 26 5.76 4.65 8.69
N LYS A 27 5.34 5.29 9.78
CA LYS A 27 5.83 4.99 11.13
C LYS A 27 5.01 3.94 11.85
N SER A 28 3.69 3.92 11.63
CA SER A 28 2.81 2.89 12.16
C SER A 28 3.11 1.54 11.51
N LYS A 29 3.40 0.52 12.32
CA LYS A 29 3.64 -0.85 11.84
C LYS A 29 2.43 -1.39 11.08
N TYR A 30 1.21 -1.07 11.52
CA TYR A 30 -0.01 -1.49 10.86
C TYR A 30 -0.09 -0.94 9.43
N TRP A 31 0.07 0.39 9.24
CA TRP A 31 0.01 1.01 7.92
C TRP A 31 1.20 0.62 7.03
N GLN A 32 2.38 0.38 7.61
CA GLN A 32 3.55 -0.11 6.89
C GLN A 32 3.33 -1.52 6.34
N ASN A 33 2.71 -2.40 7.15
CA ASN A 33 2.36 -3.75 6.76
C ASN A 33 1.30 -3.76 5.65
N LEU A 34 0.26 -2.95 5.80
CA LEU A 34 -0.80 -2.80 4.80
C LEU A 34 -0.25 -2.24 3.48
N ASP A 35 0.64 -1.22 3.53
CA ASP A 35 1.30 -0.68 2.35
C ASP A 35 2.09 -1.76 1.59
N PHE A 36 2.87 -2.56 2.30
CA PHE A 36 3.65 -3.63 1.70
C PHE A 36 2.73 -4.72 1.09
N GLY A 37 1.69 -5.13 1.80
CA GLY A 37 0.73 -6.12 1.34
C GLY A 37 -0.03 -5.66 0.09
N LEU A 38 -0.60 -4.45 0.10
CA LEU A 38 -1.27 -3.86 -1.06
C LEU A 38 -0.32 -3.76 -2.25
N ARG A 39 0.87 -3.23 -2.05
CA ARG A 39 1.89 -3.11 -3.10
C ARG A 39 2.25 -4.46 -3.69
N SER A 40 2.40 -5.49 -2.87
CA SER A 40 2.66 -6.85 -3.32
C SER A 40 1.60 -7.33 -4.31
N TRP A 41 0.32 -7.22 -3.94
CA TRP A 41 -0.78 -7.62 -4.81
C TRP A 41 -0.90 -6.75 -6.07
N LEU A 42 -0.78 -5.43 -5.93
CA LEU A 42 -0.85 -4.50 -7.07
C LEU A 42 0.28 -4.71 -8.08
N TRP A 43 1.42 -5.28 -7.66
CA TRP A 43 2.55 -5.62 -8.53
C TRP A 43 2.50 -7.08 -9.04
N GLY A 44 1.43 -7.82 -8.72
CA GLY A 44 1.19 -9.18 -9.21
C GLY A 44 1.80 -10.29 -8.38
N GLU A 45 2.30 -9.97 -7.18
CA GLU A 45 2.73 -10.98 -6.22
C GLU A 45 1.56 -11.39 -5.31
N LYS A 46 1.66 -12.53 -4.66
CA LYS A 46 0.59 -13.06 -3.81
C LYS A 46 1.08 -13.42 -2.42
N THR A 47 0.30 -13.10 -1.42
CA THR A 47 0.45 -13.60 -0.04
C THR A 47 -0.45 -14.82 0.13
N LYS A 48 0.12 -15.93 0.61
CA LYS A 48 -0.61 -17.18 0.83
C LYS A 48 -0.61 -17.52 2.31
N LEU A 49 -1.74 -18.03 2.80
CA LEU A 49 -1.81 -18.71 4.09
C LEU A 49 -1.31 -20.14 3.92
N THR A 50 -0.68 -20.68 4.95
CA THR A 50 -0.27 -22.08 5.02
C THR A 50 -0.48 -22.61 6.43
N THR A 51 -0.90 -23.85 6.52
CA THR A 51 -1.02 -24.59 7.80
C THR A 51 0.32 -25.19 8.25
N LEU A 52 1.33 -25.16 7.39
CA LEU A 52 2.69 -25.66 7.70
C LEU A 52 3.45 -24.77 8.68
N LEU A 53 3.01 -23.52 8.83
CA LEU A 53 3.60 -22.53 9.74
C LEU A 53 2.48 -22.01 10.64
N GLN A 54 2.65 -22.18 11.92
CA GLN A 54 1.74 -21.69 12.93
C GLN A 54 2.48 -20.74 13.86
N PHE A 55 1.88 -19.58 14.09
CA PHE A 55 2.38 -18.59 15.04
C PHE A 55 1.32 -18.39 16.12
N SER A 56 1.75 -18.36 17.36
CA SER A 56 0.92 -17.93 18.48
C SER A 56 1.32 -16.51 18.87
N TYR A 57 0.31 -15.70 19.18
CA TYR A 57 0.50 -14.33 19.63
C TYR A 57 0.22 -14.27 21.13
N ASN A 58 1.07 -13.57 21.87
CA ASN A 58 0.83 -13.30 23.29
C ASN A 58 -0.15 -12.14 23.49
N GLU A 59 -0.27 -11.26 22.47
CA GLU A 59 -1.13 -10.09 22.47
C GLU A 59 -1.90 -10.02 21.16
N GLU A 60 -3.04 -9.35 21.15
CA GLU A 60 -3.80 -9.12 19.91
C GLU A 60 -3.02 -8.21 18.96
N PRO A 61 -3.01 -8.52 17.65
CA PRO A 61 -2.38 -7.67 16.65
C PRO A 61 -2.99 -6.27 16.64
N ILE A 62 -2.13 -5.25 16.59
CA ILE A 62 -2.56 -3.84 16.56
C ILE A 62 -3.34 -3.57 15.27
N ASN A 63 -4.59 -3.15 15.41
CA ASN A 63 -5.45 -2.70 14.33
C ASN A 63 -5.63 -1.18 14.41
N ASP A 64 -4.77 -0.44 13.72
CA ASP A 64 -4.80 1.03 13.70
C ASP A 64 -5.77 1.51 12.61
N LYS A 65 -6.97 1.92 13.02
CA LYS A 65 -8.00 2.48 12.13
C LYS A 65 -7.95 4.01 12.03
N THR A 66 -6.94 4.66 12.60
CA THR A 66 -6.86 6.12 12.62
C THR A 66 -6.54 6.68 11.23
N ILE A 67 -7.22 7.75 10.85
CA ILE A 67 -6.91 8.53 9.64
C ILE A 67 -5.79 9.51 10.01
N ASN A 68 -4.58 9.02 9.96
CA ASN A 68 -3.36 9.78 10.24
C ASN A 68 -2.51 9.95 8.98
N LEU A 69 -1.34 10.56 9.12
CA LEU A 69 -0.43 10.80 7.99
C LEU A 69 0.07 9.49 7.36
N ASP A 70 0.22 8.42 8.13
CA ASP A 70 0.67 7.12 7.64
C ASP A 70 -0.41 6.43 6.80
N TYR A 71 -1.69 6.51 7.24
CA TYR A 71 -2.83 6.12 6.43
C TYR A 71 -2.83 6.87 5.08
N LEU A 72 -2.68 8.20 5.12
CA LEU A 72 -2.70 9.02 3.91
C LEU A 72 -1.58 8.65 2.93
N ARG A 73 -0.38 8.35 3.43
CA ARG A 73 0.75 7.88 2.60
C ARG A 73 0.46 6.53 1.96
N CYS A 74 -0.03 5.57 2.75
CA CYS A 74 -0.42 4.26 2.26
C CYS A 74 -1.50 4.38 1.18
N PHE A 75 -2.58 5.14 1.46
CA PHE A 75 -3.69 5.34 0.55
C PHE A 75 -3.28 6.05 -0.75
N LEU A 76 -2.53 7.15 -0.68
CA LEU A 76 -2.08 7.88 -1.87
C LEU A 76 -1.25 6.99 -2.81
N LYS A 77 -0.35 6.21 -2.26
CA LYS A 77 0.53 5.33 -3.02
C LYS A 77 -0.21 4.18 -3.70
N ASN A 78 -1.08 3.51 -2.95
CA ASN A 78 -1.69 2.26 -3.37
C ASN A 78 -3.13 2.39 -3.85
N GLY A 79 -3.86 3.43 -3.43
CA GLY A 79 -5.30 3.57 -3.67
C GLY A 79 -5.71 4.61 -4.72
N THR A 80 -4.82 5.50 -5.14
CA THR A 80 -5.20 6.61 -6.04
C THR A 80 -4.69 6.48 -7.47
N HIS A 81 -3.80 5.57 -7.74
CA HIS A 81 -3.30 5.36 -9.09
C HIS A 81 -4.34 4.64 -9.96
N LYS A 82 -4.27 4.91 -11.26
CA LYS A 82 -5.01 4.22 -12.31
C LYS A 82 -4.01 3.69 -13.34
N ILE A 83 -4.45 2.74 -14.16
CA ILE A 83 -3.62 2.16 -15.21
C ILE A 83 -4.18 2.58 -16.57
N LYS A 84 -3.30 3.06 -17.43
CA LYS A 84 -3.60 3.36 -18.84
C LYS A 84 -2.42 2.93 -19.71
N ASN A 85 -2.70 2.19 -20.77
CA ASN A 85 -1.68 1.68 -21.70
C ASN A 85 -0.54 0.91 -21.01
N GLY A 86 -0.85 0.14 -19.95
CA GLY A 86 0.14 -0.62 -19.19
C GLY A 86 1.01 0.19 -18.23
N GLU A 87 0.72 1.47 -18.05
CA GLU A 87 1.44 2.36 -17.12
C GLU A 87 0.53 2.87 -16.02
N ALA A 88 1.01 2.82 -14.78
CA ALA A 88 0.33 3.42 -13.65
C ALA A 88 0.59 4.93 -13.58
N PHE A 89 -0.44 5.70 -13.22
CA PHE A 89 -0.35 7.15 -13.04
C PHE A 89 -1.33 7.62 -11.95
N ILE A 90 -1.05 8.77 -11.35
CA ILE A 90 -1.99 9.48 -10.47
C ILE A 90 -2.46 10.75 -11.20
N SER A 91 -3.79 10.87 -11.35
CA SER A 91 -4.39 12.07 -11.96
C SER A 91 -4.25 13.29 -11.04
N ASN A 92 -4.06 14.47 -11.61
CA ASN A 92 -4.07 15.72 -10.85
C ASN A 92 -5.42 16.00 -10.16
N LEU A 93 -6.52 15.53 -10.74
CA LEU A 93 -7.86 15.65 -10.15
C LEU A 93 -7.99 14.88 -8.84
N SER A 94 -7.22 13.78 -8.67
CA SER A 94 -7.18 13.03 -7.42
C SER A 94 -6.66 13.85 -6.24
N PHE A 95 -5.92 14.94 -6.49
CA PHE A 95 -5.46 15.84 -5.44
C PHE A 95 -6.63 16.51 -4.69
N PHE A 96 -7.62 17.01 -5.40
CA PHE A 96 -8.76 17.68 -4.77
C PHE A 96 -9.57 16.69 -3.91
N LYS A 97 -9.83 15.49 -4.44
CA LYS A 97 -10.49 14.43 -3.67
C LYS A 97 -9.68 14.04 -2.43
N PHE A 98 -8.37 13.91 -2.57
CA PHE A 98 -7.48 13.63 -1.45
C PHE A 98 -7.49 14.77 -0.42
N PHE A 99 -7.32 16.02 -0.85
CA PHE A 99 -7.27 17.17 0.03
C PHE A 99 -8.54 17.36 0.84
N LEU A 100 -9.71 17.21 0.22
CA LEU A 100 -11.00 17.32 0.89
C LEU A 100 -11.23 16.24 1.97
N ASN A 101 -10.65 15.06 1.77
CA ASN A 101 -10.74 13.94 2.73
C ASN A 101 -9.55 13.87 3.70
N SER A 102 -8.55 14.72 3.53
CA SER A 102 -7.39 14.77 4.42
C SER A 102 -7.61 15.80 5.52
N SER A 103 -7.26 15.45 6.74
CA SER A 103 -7.26 16.39 7.88
C SER A 103 -5.96 17.22 7.93
N CYS A 104 -5.13 17.21 6.88
CA CYS A 104 -3.87 17.93 6.86
C CYS A 104 -3.96 19.27 6.11
N GLY A 105 -3.10 20.23 6.49
CA GLY A 105 -3.01 21.52 5.82
C GLY A 105 -2.60 21.39 4.34
N PHE A 106 -2.98 22.39 3.53
CA PHE A 106 -2.77 22.38 2.07
C PHE A 106 -1.32 22.11 1.64
N LEU A 107 -0.35 22.73 2.30
CA LEU A 107 1.07 22.56 1.96
C LEU A 107 1.54 21.12 2.20
N GLU A 108 1.12 20.53 3.31
CA GLU A 108 1.43 19.13 3.63
C GLU A 108 0.73 18.17 2.66
N ALA A 109 -0.56 18.38 2.38
CA ALA A 109 -1.30 17.62 1.39
C ALA A 109 -0.61 17.64 0.02
N ARG A 110 -0.17 18.82 -0.43
CA ARG A 110 0.56 18.99 -1.69
C ARG A 110 1.91 18.25 -1.68
N ARG A 111 2.64 18.29 -0.57
CA ARG A 111 3.91 17.59 -0.40
C ARG A 111 3.72 16.07 -0.51
N GLN A 112 2.76 15.52 0.24
CA GLN A 112 2.45 14.09 0.24
C GLN A 112 1.96 13.61 -1.13
N PHE A 113 1.10 14.38 -1.77
CA PHE A 113 0.59 14.05 -3.11
C PHE A 113 1.70 14.03 -4.17
N ARG A 114 2.62 15.00 -4.14
CA ARG A 114 3.79 15.03 -5.04
C ARG A 114 4.70 13.82 -4.81
N ALA A 115 4.98 13.49 -3.54
CA ALA A 115 5.80 12.34 -3.18
C ALA A 115 5.19 11.03 -3.71
N ALA A 116 3.88 10.82 -3.49
CA ALA A 116 3.17 9.64 -4.00
C ALA A 116 3.16 9.59 -5.54
N LYS A 117 2.91 10.74 -6.20
CA LYS A 117 2.92 10.83 -7.67
C LYS A 117 4.29 10.50 -8.27
N ASN A 118 5.36 11.00 -7.66
CA ASN A 118 6.73 10.68 -8.08
C ASN A 118 7.04 9.21 -7.87
N TRP A 119 6.64 8.64 -6.73
CA TRP A 119 6.83 7.23 -6.44
C TRP A 119 6.10 6.32 -7.45
N VAL A 120 4.83 6.63 -7.76
CA VAL A 120 4.06 5.89 -8.78
C VAL A 120 4.72 6.03 -10.16
N LYS A 121 5.16 7.23 -10.53
CA LYS A 121 5.89 7.47 -11.80
C LYS A 121 7.16 6.62 -11.92
N GLN A 122 7.94 6.51 -10.84
CA GLN A 122 9.16 5.69 -10.81
C GLN A 122 8.89 4.19 -10.92
N ASN A 123 7.72 3.74 -10.46
CA ASN A 123 7.34 2.34 -10.43
C ASN A 123 6.22 1.98 -11.44
N LYS A 124 5.90 2.87 -12.37
CA LYS A 124 4.71 2.78 -13.24
C LYS A 124 4.57 1.45 -14.00
N TYR A 125 5.66 0.82 -14.39
CA TYR A 125 5.66 -0.48 -15.10
C TYR A 125 5.60 -1.69 -14.17
N LYS A 126 5.88 -1.53 -12.89
CA LYS A 126 5.80 -2.59 -11.89
C LYS A 126 4.36 -2.82 -11.41
N ILE A 127 3.56 -1.76 -11.40
CA ILE A 127 2.16 -1.79 -10.99
C ILE A 127 1.34 -2.43 -12.12
N LYS A 128 0.70 -3.56 -11.85
CA LYS A 128 -0.02 -4.38 -12.82
C LYS A 128 -1.53 -4.14 -12.82
N ILE A 129 -2.10 -3.88 -11.64
CA ILE A 129 -3.52 -3.62 -11.46
C ILE A 129 -3.71 -2.43 -10.51
N ASP A 130 -4.84 -1.75 -10.61
CA ASP A 130 -5.24 -0.74 -9.64
C ASP A 130 -6.05 -1.35 -8.49
N LEU A 131 -6.25 -0.58 -7.42
CA LEU A 131 -6.96 -1.05 -6.23
C LEU A 131 -8.41 -1.46 -6.52
N GLU A 132 -9.10 -0.75 -7.41
CA GLU A 132 -10.47 -1.07 -7.80
C GLU A 132 -10.55 -2.42 -8.49
N THR A 133 -9.65 -2.69 -9.41
CA THR A 133 -9.51 -3.99 -10.08
C THR A 133 -9.16 -5.08 -9.08
N LEU A 134 -8.23 -4.81 -8.14
CA LEU A 134 -7.88 -5.77 -7.10
C LEU A 134 -9.10 -6.14 -6.25
N ILE A 135 -9.88 -5.17 -5.78
CA ILE A 135 -11.09 -5.42 -4.96
C ILE A 135 -12.12 -6.22 -5.75
N THR A 136 -12.36 -5.86 -7.02
CA THR A 136 -13.35 -6.53 -7.87
C THR A 136 -12.96 -7.99 -8.15
N GLN A 137 -11.67 -8.25 -8.30
CA GLN A 137 -11.14 -9.60 -8.57
C GLN A 137 -10.85 -10.41 -7.31
N TRP A 138 -10.98 -9.79 -6.13
CA TRP A 138 -10.74 -10.47 -4.87
C TRP A 138 -11.78 -11.54 -4.66
N LYS A 139 -11.34 -12.80 -4.72
CA LYS A 139 -12.16 -13.97 -4.35
C LYS A 139 -11.57 -14.54 -3.07
N ASP A 140 -12.42 -14.72 -2.09
CA ASP A 140 -12.10 -15.37 -0.82
C ASP A 140 -11.64 -16.82 -1.01
#